data_7b51794c1800368857bf06b1c526b0d9
#
_entry.id   7b51794c1800368857bf06b1c526b0d9
#
_cell.length_a   1.000
_cell.length_b   1.000
_cell.length_c   1.000
_cell.angle_alpha   90.00
_cell.angle_beta   90.00
_cell.angle_gamma   90.00
#
_symmetry.space_group_name_H-M   'P 1'
#
loop_
_entity.id
_entity.type
_entity.pdbx_description
1 polymer ?
#
loop_
_entity_poly.entity_id
_entity_poly.type
_entity_poly.pdbx_seq_one_letter_code
_entity_poly.pdbx_strand_id
1 'polypeptide(L)'
;ARLKDYEVWLRQKNGKWNTISTYMRTLRAVYNRVCPPGSAEYRPKLFDGVYTRVVSQTKRSLTEDQMRMLLTTDLASLPQDVQRALAYFRLMFFFRGMPFIDLAYLRQQDIQGNSIVYCRHKTGQQMTVRVPKEAQSLLKEYRSKHPDSVYLFPILDETVKDDAELYACYLRALRHFNKGLEKMTALLLPDVKVSSYTARHTWATLAFYQGLLIGVISKALGHSSIKVTETYLKPFENEKVDNANDDLIVSIVRFKERKDYKYLAVQKRFIGIPLLTK
;
A
#
# COMPACT_ATOMS: atom_id res chain seq x y z
N ALA A 1 -10.42 -12.22 -35.31
CA ALA A 1 -11.80 -12.61 -35.01
C ALA A 1 -11.87 -13.32 -33.65
N ARG A 2 -11.29 -14.52 -33.50
CA ARG A 2 -11.48 -15.36 -32.28
C ARG A 2 -11.12 -14.71 -30.94
N LEU A 3 -10.09 -13.85 -30.85
CA LEU A 3 -9.76 -13.17 -29.58
C LEU A 3 -10.80 -12.09 -29.22
N LYS A 4 -11.35 -11.42 -30.22
CA LYS A 4 -12.43 -10.44 -30.02
C LYS A 4 -13.72 -11.14 -29.60
N ASP A 5 -14.02 -12.30 -30.17
CA ASP A 5 -15.19 -13.10 -29.81
C ASP A 5 -15.07 -13.58 -28.35
N TYR A 6 -13.88 -13.97 -27.91
CA TYR A 6 -13.61 -14.32 -26.52
C TYR A 6 -13.75 -13.11 -25.58
N GLU A 7 -13.31 -11.91 -25.98
CA GLU A 7 -13.55 -10.67 -25.21
C GLU A 7 -15.05 -10.41 -25.03
N VAL A 8 -15.82 -10.53 -26.13
CA VAL A 8 -17.28 -10.35 -26.10
C VAL A 8 -17.94 -11.37 -25.17
N TRP A 9 -17.54 -12.63 -25.26
CA TRP A 9 -18.04 -13.69 -24.37
C TRP A 9 -17.73 -13.39 -22.90
N LEU A 10 -16.52 -12.95 -22.57
CA LEU A 10 -16.18 -12.53 -21.20
C LEU A 10 -17.04 -11.36 -20.71
N ARG A 11 -17.38 -10.42 -21.60
CA ARG A 11 -18.31 -9.30 -21.30
C ARG A 11 -19.73 -9.80 -21.03
N GLN A 12 -20.23 -10.70 -21.84
CA GLN A 12 -21.54 -11.33 -21.64
C GLN A 12 -21.62 -12.07 -20.30
N LYS A 13 -20.51 -12.60 -19.80
CA LYS A 13 -20.38 -13.20 -18.46
C LYS A 13 -20.15 -12.15 -17.34
N ASN A 14 -20.48 -10.88 -17.56
CA ASN A 14 -20.29 -9.78 -16.61
C ASN A 14 -18.83 -9.53 -16.19
N GLY A 15 -17.87 -9.94 -17.02
CA GLY A 15 -16.45 -9.68 -16.77
C GLY A 15 -16.15 -8.18 -16.69
N LYS A 16 -15.45 -7.75 -15.62
CA LYS A 16 -14.98 -6.37 -15.51
C LYS A 16 -13.83 -6.12 -16.47
N TRP A 17 -13.74 -4.90 -17.03
CA TRP A 17 -12.72 -4.54 -18.01
C TRP A 17 -11.27 -4.83 -17.56
N ASN A 18 -10.92 -4.57 -16.30
CA ASN A 18 -9.59 -4.88 -15.79
C ASN A 18 -9.31 -6.40 -15.70
N THR A 19 -10.34 -7.22 -15.44
CA THR A 19 -10.22 -8.68 -15.48
C THR A 19 -10.01 -9.17 -16.90
N ILE A 20 -10.79 -8.67 -17.85
CA ILE A 20 -10.63 -8.97 -19.28
C ILE A 20 -9.25 -8.56 -19.77
N SER A 21 -8.80 -7.35 -19.44
CA SER A 21 -7.45 -6.87 -19.75
C SER A 21 -6.37 -7.79 -19.19
N THR A 22 -6.55 -8.32 -17.98
CA THR A 22 -5.59 -9.26 -17.38
C THR A 22 -5.52 -10.54 -18.19
N TYR A 23 -6.65 -11.13 -18.56
CA TYR A 23 -6.68 -12.33 -19.41
C TYR A 23 -6.05 -12.09 -20.77
N MET A 24 -6.39 -10.97 -21.45
CA MET A 24 -5.83 -10.66 -22.76
C MET A 24 -4.31 -10.42 -22.71
N ARG A 25 -3.81 -9.75 -21.67
CA ARG A 25 -2.37 -9.54 -21.47
C ARG A 25 -1.63 -10.84 -21.16
N THR A 26 -2.24 -11.73 -20.37
CA THR A 26 -1.67 -13.04 -20.07
C THR A 26 -1.61 -13.89 -21.34
N LEU A 27 -2.71 -13.94 -22.12
CA LEU A 27 -2.71 -14.65 -23.42
C LEU A 27 -1.67 -14.08 -24.37
N ARG A 28 -1.51 -12.75 -24.44
CA ARG A 28 -0.45 -12.11 -25.25
C ARG A 28 0.95 -12.51 -24.79
N ALA A 29 1.19 -12.55 -23.49
CA ALA A 29 2.49 -12.96 -22.94
C ALA A 29 2.80 -14.43 -23.28
N VAL A 30 1.83 -15.33 -23.11
CA VAL A 30 1.96 -16.73 -23.48
C VAL A 30 2.20 -16.88 -24.99
N TYR A 31 1.40 -16.21 -25.82
CA TYR A 31 1.53 -16.23 -27.27
C TYR A 31 2.93 -15.77 -27.72
N ASN A 32 3.42 -14.63 -27.21
CA ASN A 32 4.75 -14.12 -27.56
C ASN A 32 5.90 -15.06 -27.12
N ARG A 33 5.64 -15.90 -26.11
CA ARG A 33 6.62 -16.89 -25.64
C ARG A 33 6.64 -18.14 -26.52
N VAL A 34 5.49 -18.57 -27.03
CA VAL A 34 5.32 -19.76 -27.88
C VAL A 34 5.64 -19.43 -29.32
N CYS A 35 5.21 -18.27 -29.79
CA CYS A 35 5.45 -17.77 -31.14
C CYS A 35 6.25 -16.46 -31.04
N PRO A 36 7.57 -16.49 -30.84
CA PRO A 36 8.36 -15.28 -30.71
C PRO A 36 8.38 -14.46 -32.00
N PRO A 37 8.57 -13.14 -31.93
CA PRO A 37 8.76 -12.30 -33.12
C PRO A 37 9.83 -12.86 -34.04
N GLY A 38 9.48 -13.03 -35.33
CA GLY A 38 10.37 -13.63 -36.35
C GLY A 38 10.10 -15.12 -36.62
N SER A 39 9.28 -15.82 -35.84
CA SER A 39 8.82 -17.16 -36.18
C SER A 39 7.75 -17.12 -37.28
N ALA A 40 7.62 -18.21 -38.05
CA ALA A 40 6.65 -18.31 -39.14
C ALA A 40 5.19 -18.17 -38.68
N GLU A 41 4.91 -18.56 -37.45
CA GLU A 41 3.58 -18.51 -36.82
C GLU A 41 3.27 -17.16 -36.19
N TYR A 42 4.24 -16.25 -36.04
CA TYR A 42 4.04 -14.97 -35.37
C TYR A 42 3.14 -14.04 -36.18
N ARG A 43 2.07 -13.56 -35.55
CA ARG A 43 1.13 -12.61 -36.15
C ARG A 43 1.16 -11.32 -35.34
N PRO A 44 1.85 -10.26 -35.79
CA PRO A 44 2.08 -9.03 -35.03
C PRO A 44 0.76 -8.34 -34.59
N LYS A 45 -0.29 -8.45 -35.41
CA LYS A 45 -1.59 -7.79 -35.19
C LYS A 45 -2.64 -8.69 -34.50
N LEU A 46 -2.25 -9.86 -33.96
CA LEU A 46 -3.20 -10.79 -33.37
C LEU A 46 -3.99 -10.19 -32.22
N PHE A 47 -3.37 -9.32 -31.43
CA PHE A 47 -3.97 -8.65 -30.27
C PHE A 47 -4.44 -7.22 -30.55
N ASP A 48 -4.41 -6.78 -31.80
CA ASP A 48 -4.96 -5.48 -32.17
C ASP A 48 -6.49 -5.52 -32.03
N GLY A 49 -7.04 -4.45 -31.46
CA GLY A 49 -8.49 -4.34 -31.26
C GLY A 49 -9.04 -5.08 -30.02
N VAL A 50 -8.25 -5.83 -29.24
CA VAL A 50 -8.68 -6.37 -27.95
C VAL A 50 -8.28 -5.46 -26.79
N TYR A 51 -9.08 -5.51 -25.73
CA TYR A 51 -8.88 -4.62 -24.59
C TYR A 51 -7.74 -5.08 -23.68
N THR A 52 -6.65 -4.36 -23.71
CA THR A 52 -5.45 -4.61 -22.88
C THR A 52 -5.11 -3.45 -21.93
N ARG A 53 -5.96 -2.40 -21.89
CA ARG A 53 -5.76 -1.24 -21.04
C ARG A 53 -6.11 -1.56 -19.59
N VAL A 54 -5.49 -0.84 -18.67
CA VAL A 54 -5.84 -0.90 -17.24
C VAL A 54 -6.47 0.43 -16.86
N VAL A 55 -7.74 0.38 -16.43
CA VAL A 55 -8.40 1.55 -15.85
C VAL A 55 -8.00 1.63 -14.39
N SER A 56 -7.43 2.75 -13.98
CA SER A 56 -7.16 3.00 -12.56
C SER A 56 -8.48 2.99 -11.78
N GLN A 57 -8.56 2.10 -10.79
CA GLN A 57 -9.72 2.07 -9.90
C GLN A 57 -9.66 3.25 -8.92
N THR A 58 -10.83 3.63 -8.41
CA THR A 58 -10.94 4.62 -7.33
C THR A 58 -10.03 4.24 -6.16
N LYS A 59 -9.14 5.16 -5.77
CA LYS A 59 -8.23 4.93 -4.65
C LYS A 59 -9.06 4.93 -3.35
N ARG A 60 -8.91 3.88 -2.56
CA ARG A 60 -9.60 3.71 -1.27
C ARG A 60 -8.72 4.15 -0.11
N SER A 61 -8.07 5.30 -0.22
CA SER A 61 -7.37 5.90 0.91
C SER A 61 -8.37 6.60 1.82
N LEU A 62 -8.20 6.47 3.12
CA LEU A 62 -8.94 7.21 4.12
C LEU A 62 -8.46 8.67 4.15
N THR A 63 -9.34 9.56 4.60
CA THR A 63 -8.95 10.93 4.96
C THR A 63 -8.15 10.92 6.26
N GLU A 64 -7.51 12.05 6.58
CA GLU A 64 -6.78 12.20 7.82
C GLU A 64 -7.69 12.00 9.04
N ASP A 65 -8.89 12.59 9.04
CA ASP A 65 -9.85 12.46 10.14
C ASP A 65 -10.38 11.04 10.30
N GLN A 66 -10.68 10.34 9.19
CA GLN A 66 -11.06 8.92 9.22
C GLN A 66 -9.94 8.06 9.79
N MET A 67 -8.69 8.32 9.38
CA MET A 67 -7.55 7.58 9.93
C MET A 67 -7.29 7.92 11.39
N ARG A 68 -7.42 9.19 11.78
CA ARG A 68 -7.33 9.65 13.18
C ARG A 68 -8.35 8.93 14.05
N MET A 69 -9.63 8.87 13.61
CA MET A 69 -10.67 8.12 14.30
C MET A 69 -10.25 6.66 14.52
N LEU A 70 -9.79 5.96 13.47
CA LEU A 70 -9.35 4.58 13.62
C LEU A 70 -8.13 4.43 14.53
N LEU A 71 -7.24 5.41 14.61
CA LEU A 71 -6.06 5.37 15.47
C LEU A 71 -6.38 5.63 16.93
N THR A 72 -7.41 6.45 17.22
CA THR A 72 -7.77 6.88 18.59
C THR A 72 -8.90 6.07 19.21
N THR A 73 -9.66 5.30 18.43
CA THR A 73 -10.74 4.45 18.97
C THR A 73 -10.19 3.48 20.01
N ASP A 74 -10.84 3.40 21.16
CA ASP A 74 -10.51 2.39 22.17
C ASP A 74 -10.86 0.98 21.66
N LEU A 75 -9.85 0.12 21.58
CA LEU A 75 -10.03 -1.26 21.12
C LEU A 75 -10.90 -2.08 22.08
N ALA A 76 -10.80 -1.83 23.38
CA ALA A 76 -11.56 -2.59 24.39
C ALA A 76 -13.07 -2.40 24.26
N SER A 77 -13.52 -1.30 23.64
CA SER A 77 -14.95 -1.01 23.41
C SER A 77 -15.55 -1.81 22.23
N LEU A 78 -14.74 -2.54 21.46
CA LEU A 78 -15.16 -3.20 20.23
C LEU A 78 -15.30 -4.72 20.41
N PRO A 79 -16.09 -5.44 19.58
CA PRO A 79 -16.09 -6.89 19.55
C PRO A 79 -14.70 -7.45 19.23
N GLN A 80 -14.35 -8.61 19.80
CA GLN A 80 -12.99 -9.18 19.77
C GLN A 80 -12.43 -9.37 18.34
N ASP A 81 -13.26 -9.79 17.39
CA ASP A 81 -12.86 -9.95 15.98
C ASP A 81 -12.57 -8.60 15.30
N VAL A 82 -13.30 -7.54 15.69
CA VAL A 82 -13.08 -6.18 15.23
C VAL A 82 -11.84 -5.57 15.88
N GLN A 83 -11.63 -5.80 17.19
CA GLN A 83 -10.41 -5.38 17.89
C GLN A 83 -9.16 -5.86 17.16
N ARG A 84 -9.09 -7.16 16.87
CA ARG A 84 -7.94 -7.78 16.19
C ARG A 84 -7.75 -7.20 14.79
N ALA A 85 -8.83 -7.04 14.03
CA ALA A 85 -8.76 -6.47 12.70
C ALA A 85 -8.26 -5.01 12.74
N LEU A 86 -8.78 -4.19 13.64
CA LEU A 86 -8.34 -2.80 13.79
C LEU A 86 -6.90 -2.71 14.28
N ALA A 87 -6.49 -3.56 15.22
CA ALA A 87 -5.10 -3.61 15.70
C ALA A 87 -4.12 -3.91 14.58
N TYR A 88 -4.38 -4.94 13.76
CA TYR A 88 -3.54 -5.28 12.62
C TYR A 88 -3.56 -4.17 11.56
N PHE A 89 -4.70 -3.54 11.30
CA PHE A 89 -4.79 -2.40 10.39
C PHE A 89 -3.93 -1.22 10.86
N ARG A 90 -3.97 -0.89 12.17
CA ARG A 90 -3.10 0.14 12.77
C ARG A 90 -1.63 -0.21 12.65
N LEU A 91 -1.24 -1.45 12.95
CA LEU A 91 0.14 -1.92 12.80
C LEU A 91 0.62 -1.82 11.36
N MET A 92 -0.20 -2.24 10.39
CA MET A 92 0.11 -2.08 8.96
C MET A 92 0.36 -0.61 8.60
N PHE A 93 -0.45 0.31 9.11
CA PHE A 93 -0.28 1.75 8.89
C PHE A 93 1.01 2.27 9.55
N PHE A 94 1.23 1.97 10.83
CA PHE A 94 2.43 2.36 11.56
C PHE A 94 3.73 1.80 10.95
N PHE A 95 3.65 0.66 10.33
CA PHE A 95 4.77 0.04 9.61
C PHE A 95 4.82 0.49 8.14
N ARG A 96 4.53 1.77 7.89
CA ARG A 96 4.65 2.43 6.57
C ARG A 96 3.77 1.79 5.51
N GLY A 97 2.55 1.42 5.85
CA GLY A 97 1.64 0.74 4.93
C GLY A 97 2.10 -0.67 4.56
N MET A 98 2.64 -1.42 5.51
CA MET A 98 3.02 -2.82 5.32
C MET A 98 1.83 -3.63 4.80
N PRO A 99 1.96 -4.42 3.73
CA PRO A 99 0.90 -5.30 3.26
C PRO A 99 0.55 -6.38 4.29
N PHE A 100 -0.70 -6.84 4.32
CA PHE A 100 -1.13 -7.86 5.26
C PHE A 100 -0.37 -9.19 5.10
N ILE A 101 0.05 -9.53 3.86
CA ILE A 101 0.89 -10.71 3.64
C ILE A 101 2.23 -10.57 4.35
N ASP A 102 2.89 -9.41 4.24
CA ASP A 102 4.16 -9.18 4.91
C ASP A 102 3.99 -9.23 6.44
N LEU A 103 2.89 -8.63 6.98
CA LEU A 103 2.55 -8.69 8.41
C LEU A 103 2.33 -10.14 8.89
N ALA A 104 1.62 -10.95 8.09
CA ALA A 104 1.28 -12.33 8.44
C ALA A 104 2.51 -13.24 8.49
N TYR A 105 3.49 -12.99 7.61
CA TYR A 105 4.73 -13.77 7.53
C TYR A 105 5.88 -13.22 8.37
N LEU A 106 5.70 -12.09 9.11
CA LEU A 106 6.72 -11.59 10.03
C LEU A 106 7.08 -12.66 11.07
N ARG A 107 8.36 -12.82 11.30
CA ARG A 107 8.92 -13.75 12.27
C ARG A 107 9.40 -13.04 13.53
N GLN A 108 9.51 -13.76 14.64
CA GLN A 108 10.05 -13.21 15.89
C GLN A 108 11.47 -12.65 15.71
N GLN A 109 12.30 -13.33 14.93
CA GLN A 109 13.68 -12.93 14.61
C GLN A 109 13.80 -11.65 13.75
N ASP A 110 12.71 -11.22 13.09
CA ASP A 110 12.69 -10.00 12.29
C ASP A 110 12.72 -8.74 13.18
N ILE A 111 12.44 -8.88 14.49
CA ILE A 111 12.61 -7.81 15.47
C ILE A 111 14.08 -7.66 15.81
N GLN A 112 14.68 -6.53 15.44
CA GLN A 112 16.07 -6.18 15.71
C GLN A 112 16.11 -4.83 16.46
N GLY A 113 16.24 -4.90 17.78
CA GLY A 113 16.15 -3.72 18.63
C GLY A 113 14.82 -3.00 18.50
N ASN A 114 14.81 -1.75 18.06
CA ASN A 114 13.60 -0.96 17.84
C ASN A 114 13.18 -0.92 16.36
N SER A 115 13.53 -1.94 15.58
CA SER A 115 13.21 -2.03 14.15
C SER A 115 12.75 -3.42 13.77
N ILE A 116 11.95 -3.50 12.71
CA ILE A 116 11.58 -4.74 12.03
C ILE A 116 12.40 -4.79 10.74
N VAL A 117 13.19 -5.87 10.56
CA VAL A 117 13.99 -6.12 9.36
C VAL A 117 13.46 -7.38 8.69
N TYR A 118 12.83 -7.25 7.56
CA TYR A 118 12.15 -8.35 6.87
C TYR A 118 12.33 -8.26 5.35
N CYS A 119 12.13 -9.37 4.66
CA CYS A 119 12.06 -9.39 3.20
C CYS A 119 10.59 -9.35 2.75
N ARG A 120 10.27 -8.45 1.82
CA ARG A 120 8.93 -8.37 1.25
C ARG A 120 8.57 -9.67 0.53
N HIS A 121 7.44 -10.26 0.88
CA HIS A 121 6.98 -11.51 0.31
C HIS A 121 6.82 -11.47 -1.23
N LYS A 122 6.35 -10.33 -1.77
CA LYS A 122 6.12 -10.17 -3.22
C LYS A 122 7.39 -9.98 -4.04
N THR A 123 8.43 -9.33 -3.50
CA THR A 123 9.57 -8.84 -4.29
C THR A 123 10.92 -9.30 -3.77
N GLY A 124 10.99 -9.97 -2.62
CA GLY A 124 12.22 -10.34 -1.94
C GLY A 124 13.06 -9.15 -1.41
N GLN A 125 12.58 -7.92 -1.61
CA GLN A 125 13.32 -6.73 -1.19
C GLN A 125 13.38 -6.64 0.34
N GLN A 126 14.58 -6.47 0.88
CA GLN A 126 14.78 -6.22 2.31
C GLN A 126 14.27 -4.84 2.70
N MET A 127 13.50 -4.82 3.77
CA MET A 127 12.91 -3.63 4.36
C MET A 127 13.35 -3.49 5.81
N THR A 128 13.67 -2.27 6.21
CA THR A 128 13.91 -1.92 7.61
C THR A 128 12.92 -0.86 8.03
N VAL A 129 12.08 -1.18 9.01
CA VAL A 129 11.02 -0.30 9.52
C VAL A 129 11.22 -0.09 11.00
N ARG A 130 11.51 1.14 11.41
CA ARG A 130 11.55 1.51 12.83
C ARG A 130 10.15 1.38 13.40
N VAL A 131 10.02 0.73 14.56
CA VAL A 131 8.77 0.63 15.31
C VAL A 131 8.50 1.96 16.02
N PRO A 132 7.47 2.72 15.63
CA PRO A 132 7.14 3.96 16.32
C PRO A 132 6.59 3.67 17.73
N LYS A 133 6.67 4.67 18.62
CA LYS A 133 6.21 4.52 20.01
C LYS A 133 4.74 4.12 20.10
N GLU A 134 3.95 4.66 19.21
CA GLU A 134 2.48 4.41 19.11
C GLU A 134 2.15 2.95 18.73
N ALA A 135 3.09 2.24 18.11
CA ALA A 135 2.89 0.84 17.74
C ALA A 135 3.37 -0.14 18.83
N GLN A 136 4.15 0.31 19.80
CA GLN A 136 4.82 -0.60 20.76
C GLN A 136 3.82 -1.36 21.65
N SER A 137 2.78 -0.69 22.15
CA SER A 137 1.73 -1.33 22.96
C SER A 137 0.96 -2.38 22.15
N LEU A 138 0.54 -2.02 20.93
CA LEU A 138 -0.15 -2.94 20.03
C LEU A 138 0.73 -4.14 19.65
N LEU A 139 2.00 -3.89 19.34
CA LEU A 139 2.96 -4.96 19.04
C LEU A 139 3.09 -5.93 20.23
N LYS A 140 3.24 -5.39 21.45
CA LYS A 140 3.35 -6.20 22.67
C LYS A 140 2.06 -6.99 22.96
N GLU A 141 0.91 -6.40 22.72
CA GLU A 141 -0.39 -7.01 23.01
C GLU A 141 -0.75 -8.10 22.01
N TYR A 142 -0.57 -7.84 20.71
CA TYR A 142 -1.06 -8.71 19.63
C TYR A 142 -0.01 -9.68 19.08
N ARG A 143 1.26 -9.58 19.50
CA ARG A 143 2.27 -10.59 19.15
C ARG A 143 1.91 -11.96 19.72
N SER A 144 2.41 -13.02 19.09
CA SER A 144 2.26 -14.39 19.59
C SER A 144 2.75 -14.48 21.04
N LYS A 145 1.96 -15.13 21.89
CA LYS A 145 2.29 -15.40 23.30
C LYS A 145 2.96 -16.76 23.47
N HIS A 146 2.97 -17.57 22.41
CA HIS A 146 3.63 -18.86 22.43
C HIS A 146 5.15 -18.64 22.33
N PRO A 147 5.97 -19.15 23.28
CA PRO A 147 7.42 -18.89 23.32
C PRO A 147 8.14 -19.38 22.07
N ASP A 148 7.72 -20.52 21.55
CA ASP A 148 8.35 -21.19 20.40
C ASP A 148 7.76 -20.76 19.07
N SER A 149 6.89 -19.74 19.07
CA SER A 149 6.27 -19.25 17.83
C SER A 149 7.32 -18.70 16.86
N VAL A 150 7.33 -19.25 15.67
CA VAL A 150 8.15 -18.75 14.56
C VAL A 150 7.64 -17.38 14.09
N TYR A 151 6.30 -17.22 14.03
CA TYR A 151 5.68 -16.00 13.55
C TYR A 151 5.49 -14.96 14.66
N LEU A 152 5.67 -13.71 14.29
CA LEU A 152 5.51 -12.58 15.22
C LEU A 152 4.06 -12.42 15.69
N PHE A 153 3.11 -12.64 14.78
CA PHE A 153 1.67 -12.58 15.06
C PHE A 153 1.00 -13.93 14.84
N PRO A 154 0.00 -14.31 15.66
CA PRO A 154 -0.72 -15.58 15.52
C PRO A 154 -1.74 -15.51 14.36
N ILE A 155 -1.23 -15.30 13.14
CA ILE A 155 -2.03 -15.20 11.91
C ILE A 155 -1.94 -16.49 11.10
N LEU A 156 -0.75 -17.08 11.04
CA LEU A 156 -0.47 -18.31 10.33
C LEU A 156 -0.29 -19.49 11.30
N ASP A 157 -0.60 -20.66 10.82
CA ASP A 157 -0.40 -21.91 11.58
C ASP A 157 1.06 -22.38 11.40
N GLU A 158 1.77 -22.50 12.51
CA GLU A 158 3.19 -22.88 12.57
C GLU A 158 3.44 -24.37 12.31
N THR A 159 2.40 -25.18 12.44
CA THR A 159 2.49 -26.64 12.22
C THR A 159 2.53 -26.98 10.72
N VAL A 160 2.07 -26.06 9.88
CA VAL A 160 2.03 -26.21 8.42
C VAL A 160 3.42 -25.96 7.84
N LYS A 161 4.02 -26.98 7.23
CA LYS A 161 5.35 -26.92 6.60
C LYS A 161 5.31 -26.86 5.08
N ASP A 162 4.21 -27.26 4.48
CA ASP A 162 4.02 -27.18 3.03
C ASP A 162 3.68 -25.74 2.60
N ASP A 163 4.42 -25.21 1.63
CA ASP A 163 4.28 -23.82 1.16
C ASP A 163 2.90 -23.55 0.53
N ALA A 164 2.31 -24.51 -0.17
CA ALA A 164 1.00 -24.34 -0.81
C ALA A 164 -0.10 -24.35 0.26
N GLU A 165 0.00 -25.21 1.25
CA GLU A 165 -0.91 -25.26 2.38
C GLU A 165 -0.78 -23.99 3.25
N LEU A 166 0.44 -23.54 3.53
CA LEU A 166 0.71 -22.30 4.25
C LEU A 166 0.11 -21.08 3.52
N TYR A 167 0.24 -21.04 2.20
CA TYR A 167 -0.41 -20.01 1.40
C TYR A 167 -1.94 -20.10 1.46
N ALA A 168 -2.51 -21.32 1.48
CA ALA A 168 -3.96 -21.49 1.68
C ALA A 168 -4.41 -21.00 3.07
N CYS A 169 -3.59 -21.22 4.13
CA CYS A 169 -3.81 -20.65 5.47
C CYS A 169 -3.82 -19.13 5.43
N TYR A 170 -2.83 -18.53 4.75
CA TYR A 170 -2.80 -17.08 4.54
C TYR A 170 -4.07 -16.56 3.84
N LEU A 171 -4.54 -17.23 2.79
CA LEU A 171 -5.76 -16.81 2.09
C LEU A 171 -7.01 -16.88 2.98
N ARG A 172 -7.08 -17.87 3.89
CA ARG A 172 -8.15 -17.94 4.90
C ARG A 172 -8.05 -16.78 5.89
N ALA A 173 -6.83 -16.51 6.41
CA ALA A 173 -6.57 -15.41 7.32
C ALA A 173 -6.88 -14.04 6.68
N LEU A 174 -6.52 -13.84 5.42
CA LEU A 174 -6.83 -12.62 4.66
C LEU A 174 -8.35 -12.41 4.52
N ARG A 175 -9.11 -13.47 4.22
CA ARG A 175 -10.58 -13.38 4.15
C ARG A 175 -11.17 -13.02 5.52
N HIS A 176 -10.69 -13.64 6.59
CA HIS A 176 -11.13 -13.34 7.95
C HIS A 176 -10.80 -11.90 8.34
N PHE A 177 -9.58 -11.44 8.05
CA PHE A 177 -9.15 -10.06 8.28
C PHE A 177 -10.03 -9.06 7.54
N ASN A 178 -10.29 -9.26 6.24
CA ASN A 178 -11.15 -8.36 5.48
C ASN A 178 -12.61 -8.36 5.99
N LYS A 179 -13.14 -9.50 6.48
CA LYS A 179 -14.45 -9.56 7.13
C LYS A 179 -14.47 -8.78 8.44
N GLY A 180 -13.39 -8.83 9.23
CA GLY A 180 -13.23 -8.02 10.43
C GLY A 180 -13.17 -6.52 10.10
N LEU A 181 -12.48 -6.13 9.03
CA LEU A 181 -12.46 -4.75 8.54
C LEU A 181 -13.83 -4.28 8.05
N GLU A 182 -14.61 -5.13 7.42
CA GLU A 182 -15.99 -4.82 7.00
C GLU A 182 -16.88 -4.53 8.22
N LYS A 183 -16.81 -5.37 9.27
CA LYS A 183 -17.52 -5.12 10.53
C LYS A 183 -17.05 -3.84 11.22
N MET A 184 -15.73 -3.61 11.22
CA MET A 184 -15.14 -2.36 11.75
C MET A 184 -15.70 -1.14 11.04
N THR A 185 -15.78 -1.15 9.72
CA THR A 185 -16.32 -0.01 8.96
C THR A 185 -17.80 0.19 9.19
N ALA A 186 -18.58 -0.87 9.33
CA ALA A 186 -20.00 -0.77 9.67
C ALA A 186 -20.24 -0.08 11.02
N LEU A 187 -19.31 -0.23 11.98
CA LEU A 187 -19.39 0.38 13.30
C LEU A 187 -18.83 1.81 13.34
N LEU A 188 -17.71 2.06 12.69
CA LEU A 188 -16.92 3.29 12.86
C LEU A 188 -16.97 4.22 11.64
N LEU A 189 -17.13 3.70 10.45
CA LEU A 189 -17.05 4.44 9.18
C LEU A 189 -18.06 3.87 8.17
N PRO A 190 -19.38 3.94 8.41
CA PRO A 190 -20.41 3.19 7.67
C PRO A 190 -20.40 3.43 6.15
N ASP A 191 -20.00 4.63 5.70
CA ASP A 191 -19.99 5.02 4.28
C ASP A 191 -18.67 4.72 3.56
N VAL A 192 -17.72 4.06 4.25
CA VAL A 192 -16.35 3.85 3.76
C VAL A 192 -16.09 2.37 3.54
N LYS A 193 -15.54 2.01 2.37
CA LYS A 193 -15.07 0.64 2.10
C LYS A 193 -13.60 0.52 2.43
N VAL A 194 -13.27 -0.27 3.45
CA VAL A 194 -11.91 -0.59 3.86
C VAL A 194 -11.56 -2.03 3.49
N SER A 195 -10.34 -2.26 3.11
CA SER A 195 -9.77 -3.57 2.83
C SER A 195 -8.33 -3.63 3.35
N SER A 196 -7.74 -4.81 3.33
CA SER A 196 -6.33 -5.01 3.71
C SER A 196 -5.34 -4.09 2.98
N TYR A 197 -5.68 -3.60 1.80
CA TYR A 197 -4.84 -2.67 1.04
C TYR A 197 -5.04 -1.19 1.41
N THR A 198 -6.14 -0.86 2.10
CA THR A 198 -6.48 0.52 2.45
C THR A 198 -5.44 1.17 3.36
N ALA A 199 -4.87 0.45 4.34
CA ALA A 199 -3.81 0.97 5.19
C ALA A 199 -2.61 1.49 4.38
N ARG A 200 -2.21 0.74 3.35
CA ARG A 200 -1.09 1.11 2.47
C ARG A 200 -1.40 2.30 1.58
N HIS A 201 -2.60 2.32 0.98
CA HIS A 201 -3.05 3.48 0.19
C HIS A 201 -3.16 4.75 1.05
N THR A 202 -3.71 4.61 2.26
CA THR A 202 -3.85 5.72 3.20
C THR A 202 -2.49 6.26 3.62
N TRP A 203 -1.56 5.39 4.02
CA TRP A 203 -0.22 5.83 4.40
C TRP A 203 0.48 6.57 3.26
N ALA A 204 0.43 6.03 2.04
CA ALA A 204 1.06 6.66 0.87
C ALA A 204 0.44 8.02 0.55
N THR A 205 -0.90 8.10 0.56
CA THR A 205 -1.63 9.34 0.24
C THR A 205 -1.42 10.42 1.29
N LEU A 206 -1.52 10.06 2.59
CA LEU A 206 -1.29 11.02 3.67
C LEU A 206 0.16 11.48 3.71
N ALA A 207 1.14 10.59 3.52
CA ALA A 207 2.55 10.97 3.41
C ALA A 207 2.79 11.96 2.26
N PHE A 208 2.16 11.72 1.11
CA PHE A 208 2.23 12.64 -0.04
C PHE A 208 1.59 13.99 0.26
N TYR A 209 0.42 14.02 0.91
CA TYR A 209 -0.27 15.25 1.31
C TYR A 209 0.47 16.03 2.39
N GLN A 210 1.28 15.36 3.21
CA GLN A 210 2.20 15.98 4.18
C GLN A 210 3.51 16.46 3.55
N GLY A 211 3.64 16.41 2.22
CA GLY A 211 4.80 16.94 1.51
C GLY A 211 6.02 16.02 1.45
N LEU A 212 5.88 14.73 1.82
CA LEU A 212 6.98 13.79 1.65
C LEU A 212 7.29 13.61 0.16
N LEU A 213 8.58 13.68 -0.19
CA LEU A 213 9.01 13.44 -1.56
C LEU A 213 8.60 12.06 -2.05
N ILE A 214 8.07 11.98 -3.27
CA ILE A 214 7.58 10.73 -3.85
C ILE A 214 8.64 9.63 -3.90
N GLY A 215 9.91 9.98 -4.07
CA GLY A 215 11.03 9.05 -3.99
C GLY A 215 11.21 8.43 -2.61
N VAL A 216 10.99 9.23 -1.54
CA VAL A 216 11.01 8.76 -0.14
C VAL A 216 9.84 7.81 0.12
N ILE A 217 8.63 8.17 -0.36
CA ILE A 217 7.44 7.32 -0.27
C ILE A 217 7.69 6.00 -1.02
N SER A 218 8.25 6.06 -2.23
CA SER A 218 8.59 4.89 -3.03
C SER A 218 9.52 3.93 -2.29
N LYS A 219 10.59 4.46 -1.72
CA LYS A 219 11.54 3.68 -0.91
C LYS A 219 10.88 3.10 0.34
N ALA A 220 10.09 3.90 1.05
CA ALA A 220 9.39 3.47 2.27
C ALA A 220 8.38 2.34 2.00
N LEU A 221 7.76 2.34 0.83
CA LEU A 221 6.84 1.29 0.39
C LEU A 221 7.56 0.09 -0.24
N GLY A 222 8.85 0.15 -0.52
CA GLY A 222 9.60 -0.89 -1.22
C GLY A 222 9.11 -1.08 -2.66
N HIS A 223 8.89 0.01 -3.39
CA HIS A 223 8.55 -0.04 -4.80
C HIS A 223 9.83 -0.01 -5.67
N SER A 224 9.81 -0.73 -6.77
CA SER A 224 10.92 -0.77 -7.73
C SER A 224 11.03 0.51 -8.57
N SER A 225 9.99 1.31 -8.65
CA SER A 225 9.98 2.58 -9.38
C SER A 225 8.96 3.57 -8.80
N ILE A 226 9.20 4.86 -9.04
CA ILE A 226 8.30 5.96 -8.67
C ILE A 226 6.94 5.80 -9.37
N LYS A 227 6.92 5.36 -10.63
CA LYS A 227 5.70 5.11 -11.40
C LYS A 227 4.73 4.13 -10.71
N VAL A 228 5.26 3.14 -10.00
CA VAL A 228 4.43 2.25 -9.16
C VAL A 228 3.83 3.03 -8.00
N THR A 229 4.58 3.94 -7.37
CA THR A 229 4.11 4.75 -6.25
C THR A 229 2.97 5.68 -6.67
N GLU A 230 3.07 6.32 -7.82
CA GLU A 230 2.02 7.20 -8.38
C GLU A 230 0.67 6.49 -8.48
N THR A 231 0.67 5.18 -8.73
CA THR A 231 -0.58 4.39 -8.77
C THR A 231 -1.28 4.29 -7.44
N TYR A 232 -0.63 4.59 -6.32
CA TYR A 232 -1.19 4.58 -4.96
C TYR A 232 -1.74 5.93 -4.54
N LEU A 233 -1.27 7.02 -5.13
CA LEU A 233 -1.61 8.36 -4.71
C LEU A 233 -2.97 8.80 -5.27
N LYS A 234 -3.74 9.53 -4.47
CA LYS A 234 -4.84 10.33 -4.99
C LYS A 234 -4.26 11.58 -5.63
N PRO A 235 -4.82 12.06 -6.77
CA PRO A 235 -4.53 13.40 -7.27
C PRO A 235 -4.80 14.45 -6.19
N PHE A 236 -4.05 15.54 -6.23
CA PHE A 236 -4.40 16.71 -5.42
C PHE A 236 -5.74 17.29 -5.90
N GLU A 237 -6.54 17.74 -4.94
CA GLU A 237 -7.70 18.56 -5.22
C GLU A 237 -7.25 19.94 -5.73
N ASN A 238 -8.02 20.56 -6.62
CA ASN A 238 -7.65 21.84 -7.25
C ASN A 238 -7.31 22.91 -6.20
N GLU A 239 -8.10 22.99 -5.14
CA GLU A 239 -7.86 23.92 -4.02
C GLU A 239 -6.44 23.79 -3.42
N LYS A 240 -5.91 22.57 -3.29
CA LYS A 240 -4.54 22.37 -2.80
C LYS A 240 -3.49 22.81 -3.81
N VAL A 241 -3.78 22.65 -5.10
CA VAL A 241 -2.89 23.12 -6.17
C VAL A 241 -2.88 24.66 -6.21
N ASP A 242 -4.04 25.27 -6.07
CA ASP A 242 -4.21 26.72 -6.06
C ASP A 242 -3.51 27.33 -4.84
N ASN A 243 -3.72 26.77 -3.64
CA ASN A 243 -3.05 27.22 -2.43
C ASN A 243 -1.51 27.11 -2.54
N ALA A 244 -1.01 25.99 -3.08
CA ALA A 244 0.43 25.82 -3.29
C ALA A 244 0.99 26.83 -4.31
N ASN A 245 0.23 27.17 -5.34
CA ASN A 245 0.59 28.20 -6.30
C ASN A 245 0.61 29.60 -5.64
N ASP A 246 -0.40 29.91 -4.84
CA ASP A 246 -0.47 31.19 -4.11
C ASP A 246 0.70 31.33 -3.13
N ASP A 247 1.03 30.27 -2.38
CA ASP A 247 2.20 30.26 -1.50
C ASP A 247 3.50 30.47 -2.26
N LEU A 248 3.64 29.86 -3.43
CA LEU A 248 4.81 30.04 -4.31
C LEU A 248 4.90 31.51 -4.77
N ILE A 249 3.80 32.07 -5.28
CA ILE A 249 3.74 33.47 -5.74
C ILE A 249 4.07 34.42 -4.59
N VAL A 250 3.43 34.23 -3.43
CA VAL A 250 3.69 35.04 -2.23
C VAL A 250 5.16 34.96 -1.82
N SER A 251 5.78 33.78 -1.86
CA SER A 251 7.18 33.59 -1.51
C SER A 251 8.12 34.38 -2.43
N ILE A 252 7.80 34.44 -3.72
CA ILE A 252 8.60 35.16 -4.73
C ILE A 252 8.38 36.66 -4.65
N VAL A 253 7.13 37.11 -4.54
CA VAL A 253 6.78 38.54 -4.52
C VAL A 253 7.23 39.21 -3.24
N ARG A 254 7.08 38.55 -2.08
CA ARG A 254 7.49 39.07 -0.77
C ARG A 254 8.97 38.91 -0.45
N PHE A 255 9.73 38.20 -1.28
CA PHE A 255 11.18 38.05 -1.09
C PHE A 255 11.93 39.40 -1.15
N LYS A 256 11.34 40.42 -1.78
CA LYS A 256 11.87 41.80 -1.82
C LYS A 256 11.74 42.58 -0.50
N GLU A 257 10.90 42.12 0.47
CA GLU A 257 10.57 42.88 1.69
C GLU A 257 11.12 42.29 2.99
N ARG A 258 11.67 41.07 2.98
CA ARG A 258 12.19 40.42 4.19
C ARG A 258 13.67 40.06 4.07
N LYS A 259 14.52 40.85 4.73
CA LYS A 259 15.89 40.47 5.16
C LYS A 259 15.84 39.48 6.34
N ASP A 260 14.97 38.49 6.33
CA ASP A 260 14.86 37.55 7.46
C ASP A 260 15.40 36.18 7.09
N TYR A 261 16.56 35.88 7.63
CA TYR A 261 17.27 34.58 7.56
C TYR A 261 16.48 33.36 8.04
N LYS A 262 15.30 33.55 8.61
CA LYS A 262 14.42 32.44 9.08
C LYS A 262 13.87 31.56 7.94
N TYR A 263 13.68 32.11 6.74
CA TYR A 263 13.14 31.35 5.61
C TYR A 263 14.16 30.35 5.02
N LEU A 264 15.43 30.68 5.07
CA LEU A 264 16.53 29.77 4.68
C LEU A 264 16.67 28.55 5.61
N ALA A 265 16.31 28.70 6.88
CA ALA A 265 16.38 27.62 7.87
C ALA A 265 15.28 26.56 7.65
N VAL A 266 14.11 26.94 7.15
CA VAL A 266 13.02 25.99 6.87
C VAL A 266 13.32 25.19 5.61
N GLN A 267 13.80 25.82 4.53
CA GLN A 267 14.22 25.08 3.33
C GLN A 267 15.44 24.18 3.59
N LYS A 268 16.39 24.58 4.43
CA LYS A 268 17.56 23.75 4.80
C LYS A 268 17.18 22.50 5.60
N ARG A 269 16.11 22.54 6.39
CA ARG A 269 15.57 21.34 7.06
C ARG A 269 15.00 20.30 6.08
N PHE A 270 14.54 20.73 4.91
CA PHE A 270 14.00 19.83 3.89
C PHE A 270 15.05 19.28 2.91
N ILE A 271 16.20 19.95 2.75
CA ILE A 271 17.21 19.58 1.73
C ILE A 271 18.44 18.88 2.34
N GLY A 272 18.59 18.86 3.67
CA GLY A 272 19.67 18.09 4.35
C GLY A 272 21.09 18.57 4.03
N ILE A 273 21.31 19.87 3.72
CA ILE A 273 22.64 20.43 3.48
C ILE A 273 23.23 20.93 4.80
N PRO A 274 24.39 20.45 5.23
CA PRO A 274 25.02 20.92 6.47
C PRO A 274 25.47 22.39 6.35
N LEU A 275 25.29 23.14 7.44
CA LEU A 275 25.78 24.49 7.58
C LEU A 275 27.33 24.45 7.62
N LEU A 276 27.99 24.97 6.61
CA LEU A 276 29.41 25.35 6.72
C LEU A 276 29.48 26.60 7.60
N THR A 277 29.94 26.41 8.84
CA THR A 277 30.33 27.50 9.72
C THR A 277 31.65 28.09 9.19
N LYS A 278 31.68 29.39 8.96
CA LYS A 278 32.88 30.21 9.00
C LYS A 278 32.95 30.87 10.35
#